data_9166ac98deebd5cf6a39588a92ad9dad
#
_entry.id   9166ac98deebd5cf6a39588a92ad9dad
#
_cell.length_a   1.000
_cell.length_b   1.000
_cell.length_c   1.000
_cell.angle_alpha   90.00
_cell.angle_beta   90.00
_cell.angle_gamma   90.00
#
_symmetry.space_group_name_H-M   'P 1'
#
loop_
_entity.id
_entity.type
_entity.pdbx_description
1 polymer ?
#
loop_
_entity_poly.entity_id
_entity_poly.type
_entity_poly.pdbx_seq_one_letter_code
_entity_poly.pdbx_strand_id
1 'polypeptide(L)'
;MRKILKRGAAATALALSFIGGNEGLKTEAYLDIVGVPTVCFGETRGVELGDSYTPAECRAMFADRLAEVEAGLDRLIADTLEDRIPARSYVGILDWVYNVGLGAAARSTLIRKLNAGDLRGACDELPRWRFAGGKGVRGLLIRRNKARQLCHEGLDGIPADVPFRWEGA
;
A
#
# COMPACT_ATOMS: atom_id res chain seq x y z
N MET A 1 13.97 9.66 14.93
CA MET A 1 12.83 9.28 14.06
C MET A 1 13.39 8.56 12.85
N ARG A 2 13.11 7.24 12.69
CA ARG A 2 13.40 6.54 11.43
C ARG A 2 12.60 7.22 10.31
N LYS A 3 13.23 7.47 9.17
CA LYS A 3 12.50 7.90 7.97
C LYS A 3 11.53 6.78 7.60
N ILE A 4 10.24 7.01 7.78
CA ILE A 4 9.20 5.99 7.57
C ILE A 4 9.05 5.68 6.09
N LEU A 5 9.27 6.66 5.22
CA LEU A 5 9.37 6.47 3.79
C LEU A 5 10.64 7.14 3.26
N LYS A 6 11.40 6.42 2.46
CA LYS A 6 12.62 6.95 1.80
C LYS A 6 12.30 8.19 0.93
N ARG A 7 11.08 8.32 0.46
CA ARG A 7 10.59 9.39 -0.43
C ARG A 7 10.29 10.73 0.25
N GLY A 8 10.58 10.85 1.55
CA GLY A 8 10.51 12.11 2.28
C GLY A 8 9.20 12.34 3.06
N ALA A 9 9.17 13.42 3.84
CA ALA A 9 8.11 13.70 4.82
C ALA A 9 6.70 13.82 4.21
N ALA A 10 6.58 14.42 3.04
CA ALA A 10 5.28 14.59 2.38
C ALA A 10 4.68 13.26 1.91
N ALA A 11 5.51 12.37 1.34
CA ALA A 11 5.08 11.03 0.95
C ALA A 11 4.73 10.18 2.18
N THR A 12 5.49 10.32 3.26
CA THR A 12 5.19 9.67 4.55
C THR A 12 3.84 10.11 5.11
N ALA A 13 3.58 11.42 5.16
CA ALA A 13 2.31 11.96 5.64
C ALA A 13 1.12 11.48 4.78
N LEU A 14 1.29 11.47 3.45
CA LEU A 14 0.29 10.96 2.52
C LEU A 14 0.00 9.48 2.75
N ALA A 15 1.04 8.65 2.91
CA ALA A 15 0.87 7.21 3.16
C ALA A 15 0.17 6.93 4.49
N LEU A 16 0.58 7.59 5.57
CA LEU A 16 -0.05 7.46 6.89
C LEU A 16 -1.53 7.86 6.85
N SER A 17 -1.86 8.97 6.15
CA SER A 17 -3.24 9.43 6.02
C SER A 17 -4.07 8.51 5.12
N PHE A 18 -3.58 8.16 3.95
CA PHE A 18 -4.32 7.40 2.94
C PHE A 18 -4.53 5.94 3.37
N ILE A 19 -3.45 5.26 3.78
CA ILE A 19 -3.51 3.84 4.16
C ILE A 19 -4.19 3.69 5.52
N GLY A 20 -3.83 4.51 6.51
CA GLY A 20 -4.45 4.50 7.84
C GLY A 20 -5.94 4.80 7.78
N GLY A 21 -6.38 5.70 6.89
CA GLY A 21 -7.79 5.97 6.64
C GLY A 21 -8.56 4.79 6.05
N ASN A 22 -7.89 3.90 5.30
CA ASN A 22 -8.50 2.70 4.75
C ASN A 22 -8.56 1.53 5.78
N GLU A 23 -7.60 1.44 6.71
CA GLU A 23 -7.56 0.39 7.73
C GLU A 23 -8.54 0.67 8.89
N GLY A 24 -8.72 1.93 9.25
CA GLY A 24 -9.48 2.32 10.44
C GLY A 24 -8.67 2.12 11.74
N LEU A 25 -9.04 2.86 12.78
CA LEU A 25 -8.39 2.77 14.09
C LEU A 25 -9.30 2.04 15.08
N LYS A 26 -8.81 0.96 15.70
CA LYS A 26 -9.43 0.29 16.83
C LYS A 26 -8.42 0.15 17.96
N THR A 27 -8.64 0.85 19.05
CA THR A 27 -7.72 0.91 20.19
C THR A 27 -7.81 -0.29 21.14
N GLU A 28 -8.88 -1.08 21.02
CA GLU A 28 -9.09 -2.31 21.77
C GLU A 28 -8.98 -3.52 20.85
N ALA A 29 -8.34 -4.58 21.33
CA ALA A 29 -8.18 -5.81 20.56
C ALA A 29 -9.54 -6.49 20.32
N TYR A 30 -9.75 -6.93 19.10
CA TYR A 30 -10.94 -7.63 18.65
C TYR A 30 -10.56 -8.85 17.80
N LEU A 31 -11.50 -9.78 17.64
CA LEU A 31 -11.32 -10.84 16.65
C LEU A 31 -11.71 -10.33 15.26
N ASP A 32 -10.82 -10.51 14.29
CA ASP A 32 -11.14 -10.26 12.90
C ASP A 32 -12.10 -11.32 12.32
N ILE A 33 -12.45 -11.22 11.04
CA ILE A 33 -13.41 -12.13 10.37
C ILE A 33 -12.93 -13.60 10.30
N VAL A 34 -11.64 -13.84 10.54
CA VAL A 34 -11.06 -15.20 10.58
C VAL A 34 -10.65 -15.62 12.00
N GLY A 35 -11.00 -14.83 12.99
CA GLY A 35 -10.81 -15.15 14.42
C GLY A 35 -9.40 -14.84 14.94
N VAL A 36 -8.65 -13.97 14.28
CA VAL A 36 -7.31 -13.54 14.71
C VAL A 36 -7.42 -12.29 15.58
N PRO A 37 -6.81 -12.27 16.80
CA PRO A 37 -6.73 -11.05 17.60
C PRO A 37 -6.03 -9.93 16.84
N THR A 38 -6.72 -8.80 16.72
CA THR A 38 -6.31 -7.66 15.87
C THR A 38 -6.55 -6.36 16.63
N VAL A 39 -5.65 -5.39 16.48
CA VAL A 39 -5.76 -4.08 17.14
C VAL A 39 -5.22 -2.96 16.23
N CYS A 40 -5.45 -1.74 16.59
CA CYS A 40 -4.94 -0.53 15.95
C CYS A 40 -5.36 -0.44 14.47
N PHE A 41 -4.43 -0.46 13.55
CA PHE A 41 -4.63 -0.42 12.11
C PHE A 41 -4.40 -1.80 11.46
N GLY A 42 -4.97 -2.85 12.07
CA GLY A 42 -4.83 -4.21 11.56
C GLY A 42 -3.57 -4.95 12.04
N GLU A 43 -2.96 -4.53 13.15
CA GLU A 43 -1.83 -5.26 13.73
C GLU A 43 -2.33 -6.52 14.45
N THR A 44 -1.64 -7.63 14.18
CA THR A 44 -1.99 -8.95 14.72
C THR A 44 -0.84 -9.62 15.49
N ARG A 45 0.39 -9.11 15.35
CA ARG A 45 1.58 -9.72 15.94
C ARG A 45 1.66 -9.42 17.43
N GLY A 46 1.64 -10.49 18.25
CA GLY A 46 1.72 -10.39 19.70
C GLY A 46 0.50 -9.73 20.34
N VAL A 47 -0.65 -9.71 19.65
CA VAL A 47 -1.90 -9.16 20.14
C VAL A 47 -2.72 -10.25 20.80
N GLU A 48 -3.21 -9.98 22.01
CA GLU A 48 -4.12 -10.84 22.75
C GLU A 48 -5.46 -10.12 22.98
N LEU A 49 -6.55 -10.89 23.14
CA LEU A 49 -7.83 -10.30 23.49
C LEU A 49 -7.75 -9.67 24.88
N GLY A 50 -8.21 -8.44 24.99
CA GLY A 50 -8.10 -7.62 26.20
C GLY A 50 -6.99 -6.56 26.13
N ASP A 51 -6.10 -6.64 25.14
CA ASP A 51 -5.12 -5.59 24.92
C ASP A 51 -5.80 -4.29 24.51
N SER A 52 -5.27 -3.19 25.02
CA SER A 52 -5.68 -1.85 24.63
C SER A 52 -4.47 -0.93 24.45
N TYR A 53 -4.55 -0.05 23.48
CA TYR A 53 -3.48 0.87 23.12
C TYR A 53 -4.01 2.27 22.94
N THR A 54 -3.19 3.27 23.25
CA THR A 54 -3.53 4.65 22.96
C THR A 54 -3.47 4.90 21.43
N PRO A 55 -4.17 5.93 20.92
CA PRO A 55 -4.03 6.31 19.52
C PRO A 55 -2.60 6.64 19.09
N ALA A 56 -1.74 7.08 20.03
CA ALA A 56 -0.33 7.37 19.77
C ALA A 56 0.47 6.08 19.55
N GLU A 57 0.27 5.07 20.41
CA GLU A 57 0.88 3.75 20.25
C GLU A 57 0.42 3.07 18.98
N CYS A 58 -0.87 3.11 18.67
CA CYS A 58 -1.39 2.59 17.40
C CYS A 58 -0.73 3.24 16.18
N ARG A 59 -0.52 4.56 16.20
CA ARG A 59 0.17 5.24 15.10
C ARG A 59 1.65 4.84 15.00
N ALA A 60 2.32 4.61 16.11
CA ALA A 60 3.70 4.13 16.12
C ALA A 60 3.81 2.72 15.53
N MET A 61 2.96 1.78 15.98
CA MET A 61 2.89 0.42 15.43
C MET A 61 2.59 0.42 13.93
N PHE A 62 1.63 1.25 13.50
CA PHE A 62 1.29 1.40 12.09
C PHE A 62 2.46 1.92 11.26
N ALA A 63 3.19 2.92 11.77
CA ALA A 63 4.34 3.48 11.12
C ALA A 63 5.48 2.45 10.97
N ASP A 64 5.74 1.64 11.99
CA ASP A 64 6.73 0.56 11.94
C ASP A 64 6.31 -0.52 10.93
N ARG A 65 5.04 -0.92 10.94
CA ARG A 65 4.50 -1.88 9.99
C ARG A 65 4.56 -1.37 8.55
N LEU A 66 4.24 -0.11 8.34
CA LEU A 66 4.30 0.52 7.02
C LEU A 66 5.73 0.56 6.48
N ALA A 67 6.71 0.86 7.34
CA ALA A 67 8.14 0.85 6.97
C ALA A 67 8.63 -0.56 6.56
N GLU A 68 8.15 -1.62 7.22
CA GLU A 68 8.46 -3.00 6.84
C GLU A 68 7.88 -3.36 5.46
N VAL A 69 6.62 -2.97 5.22
CA VAL A 69 5.95 -3.22 3.93
C VAL A 69 6.62 -2.42 2.81
N GLU A 70 6.99 -1.17 3.07
CA GLU A 70 7.76 -0.33 2.15
C GLU A 70 9.08 -1.01 1.75
N ALA A 71 9.89 -1.41 2.74
CA ALA A 71 11.16 -2.09 2.48
C ALA A 71 10.96 -3.42 1.73
N GLY A 72 9.82 -4.08 1.93
CA GLY A 72 9.44 -5.27 1.18
C GLY A 72 9.06 -4.95 -0.27
N LEU A 73 8.29 -3.89 -0.49
CA LEU A 73 7.91 -3.43 -1.83
C LEU A 73 9.14 -2.98 -2.62
N ASP A 74 10.04 -2.21 -2.01
CA ASP A 74 11.28 -1.75 -2.66
C ASP A 74 12.11 -2.93 -3.19
N ARG A 75 12.17 -4.05 -2.46
CA ARG A 75 12.84 -5.26 -2.95
C ARG A 75 12.14 -5.96 -4.13
N LEU A 76 10.86 -5.67 -4.35
CA LEU A 76 10.11 -6.20 -5.50
C LEU A 76 10.22 -5.30 -6.74
N ILE A 77 10.65 -4.06 -6.56
CA ILE A 77 10.82 -3.08 -7.62
C ILE A 77 12.28 -3.11 -8.07
N ALA A 78 12.53 -3.07 -9.37
CA ALA A 78 13.88 -2.99 -9.90
C ALA A 78 14.58 -1.72 -9.39
N ASP A 79 15.84 -1.83 -8.95
CA ASP A 79 16.62 -0.74 -8.35
C ASP A 79 16.65 0.53 -9.20
N THR A 80 16.67 0.37 -10.52
CA THR A 80 16.64 1.48 -11.48
C THR A 80 15.34 2.29 -11.47
N LEU A 81 14.29 1.75 -10.87
CA LEU A 81 12.92 2.31 -10.89
C LEU A 81 12.51 2.90 -9.54
N GLU A 82 13.12 2.47 -8.44
CA GLU A 82 12.67 2.78 -7.08
C GLU A 82 12.50 4.30 -6.85
N ASP A 83 13.50 5.10 -7.23
CA ASP A 83 13.48 6.55 -7.00
C ASP A 83 12.70 7.34 -8.08
N ARG A 84 12.25 6.67 -9.13
CA ARG A 84 11.59 7.31 -10.27
C ARG A 84 10.07 7.24 -10.21
N ILE A 85 9.51 6.37 -9.38
CA ILE A 85 8.05 6.29 -9.22
C ILE A 85 7.56 7.53 -8.46
N PRO A 86 6.63 8.32 -9.03
CA PRO A 86 6.08 9.48 -8.34
C PRO A 86 5.45 9.10 -7.00
N ALA A 87 5.59 9.96 -5.99
CA ALA A 87 5.18 9.67 -4.62
C ALA A 87 3.72 9.22 -4.50
N ARG A 88 2.78 9.86 -5.21
CA ARG A 88 1.36 9.48 -5.21
C ARG A 88 1.13 8.10 -5.82
N SER A 89 1.79 7.81 -6.94
CA SER A 89 1.73 6.49 -7.59
C SER A 89 2.27 5.40 -6.66
N TYR A 90 3.39 5.66 -6.02
CA TYR A 90 3.99 4.75 -5.05
C TYR A 90 3.07 4.48 -3.86
N VAL A 91 2.47 5.53 -3.27
CA VAL A 91 1.55 5.38 -2.12
C VAL A 91 0.31 4.57 -2.50
N GLY A 92 -0.25 4.77 -3.71
CA GLY A 92 -1.36 3.95 -4.19
C GLY A 92 -1.00 2.47 -4.33
N ILE A 93 0.21 2.15 -4.80
CA ILE A 93 0.72 0.78 -4.87
C ILE A 93 1.01 0.24 -3.47
N LEU A 94 1.60 1.04 -2.59
CA LEU A 94 1.92 0.65 -1.21
C LEU A 94 0.64 0.31 -0.40
N ASP A 95 -0.47 1.06 -0.57
CA ASP A 95 -1.77 0.73 0.03
C ASP A 95 -2.24 -0.66 -0.38
N TRP A 96 -2.11 -0.97 -1.67
CA TRP A 96 -2.47 -2.29 -2.16
C TRP A 96 -1.59 -3.38 -1.56
N VAL A 97 -0.25 -3.20 -1.54
CA VAL A 97 0.69 -4.18 -0.97
C VAL A 97 0.44 -4.36 0.53
N TYR A 98 0.17 -3.28 1.27
CA TYR A 98 -0.16 -3.34 2.70
C TYR A 98 -1.36 -4.26 2.96
N ASN A 99 -2.36 -4.20 2.10
CA ASN A 99 -3.60 -4.99 2.24
C ASN A 99 -3.47 -6.44 1.76
N VAL A 100 -2.81 -6.69 0.60
CA VAL A 100 -2.73 -8.04 0.01
C VAL A 100 -1.52 -8.84 0.47
N GLY A 101 -0.52 -8.17 1.03
CA GLY A 101 0.74 -8.74 1.48
C GLY A 101 1.78 -8.90 0.37
N LEU A 102 3.05 -8.90 0.77
CA LEU A 102 4.21 -8.99 -0.14
C LEU A 102 4.24 -10.27 -0.97
N GLY A 103 3.80 -11.40 -0.41
CA GLY A 103 3.80 -12.68 -1.12
C GLY A 103 2.84 -12.70 -2.31
N ALA A 104 1.67 -12.08 -2.19
CA ALA A 104 0.73 -11.94 -3.30
C ALA A 104 1.23 -10.89 -4.30
N ALA A 105 1.76 -9.76 -3.81
CA ALA A 105 2.31 -8.71 -4.63
C ALA A 105 3.45 -9.22 -5.54
N ALA A 106 4.39 -9.98 -5.01
CA ALA A 106 5.54 -10.50 -5.76
C ALA A 106 5.17 -11.30 -7.02
N ARG A 107 4.02 -11.98 -7.00
CA ARG A 107 3.52 -12.80 -8.11
C ARG A 107 2.54 -12.09 -9.04
N SER A 108 2.31 -10.80 -8.80
CA SER A 108 1.27 -10.05 -9.48
C SER A 108 1.67 -9.57 -10.88
N THR A 109 0.67 -9.40 -11.73
CA THR A 109 0.81 -8.69 -13.01
C THR A 109 1.16 -7.22 -12.77
N LEU A 110 0.70 -6.62 -11.67
CA LEU A 110 1.00 -5.25 -11.30
C LEU A 110 2.52 -5.04 -11.15
N ILE A 111 3.18 -5.83 -10.31
CA ILE A 111 4.65 -5.72 -10.12
C ILE A 111 5.40 -6.02 -11.41
N ARG A 112 4.95 -7.00 -12.20
CA ARG A 112 5.58 -7.30 -13.50
C ARG A 112 5.49 -6.10 -14.47
N LYS A 113 4.33 -5.44 -14.57
CA LYS A 113 4.14 -4.23 -15.38
C LYS A 113 5.00 -3.08 -14.87
N LEU A 114 5.01 -2.88 -13.55
CA LEU A 114 5.82 -1.86 -12.91
C LEU A 114 7.30 -2.02 -13.29
N ASN A 115 7.85 -3.23 -13.14
CA ASN A 115 9.24 -3.54 -13.49
C ASN A 115 9.55 -3.49 -14.99
N ALA A 116 8.52 -3.56 -15.84
CA ALA A 116 8.64 -3.32 -17.27
C ALA A 116 8.55 -1.82 -17.66
N GLY A 117 8.43 -0.91 -16.68
CA GLY A 117 8.26 0.52 -16.90
C GLY A 117 6.84 0.95 -17.25
N ASP A 118 5.86 0.03 -17.25
CA ASP A 118 4.45 0.33 -17.51
C ASP A 118 3.74 0.73 -16.21
N LEU A 119 4.03 1.93 -15.70
CA LEU A 119 3.44 2.42 -14.45
C LEU A 119 1.92 2.67 -14.60
N ARG A 120 1.45 3.14 -15.76
CA ARG A 120 0.01 3.33 -16.02
C ARG A 120 -0.73 2.01 -15.99
N GLY A 121 -0.22 1.02 -16.72
CA GLY A 121 -0.77 -0.31 -16.71
C GLY A 121 -0.70 -0.99 -15.35
N ALA A 122 0.33 -0.70 -14.54
CA ALA A 122 0.41 -1.17 -13.15
C ALA A 122 -0.72 -0.56 -12.30
N CYS A 123 -0.97 0.76 -12.39
CA CYS A 123 -2.11 1.41 -11.72
C CYS A 123 -3.45 0.79 -12.12
N ASP A 124 -3.62 0.44 -13.39
CA ASP A 124 -4.86 -0.15 -13.93
C ASP A 124 -5.11 -1.60 -13.49
N GLU A 125 -4.10 -2.29 -12.97
CA GLU A 125 -4.27 -3.63 -12.37
C GLU A 125 -4.94 -3.58 -10.97
N LEU A 126 -4.88 -2.45 -10.26
CA LEU A 126 -5.40 -2.33 -8.90
C LEU A 126 -6.86 -2.80 -8.74
N PRO A 127 -7.85 -2.42 -9.60
CA PRO A 127 -9.24 -2.84 -9.44
C PRO A 127 -9.48 -4.35 -9.60
N ARG A 128 -8.53 -5.10 -10.14
CA ARG A 128 -8.62 -6.56 -10.24
C ARG A 128 -8.52 -7.25 -8.89
N TRP A 129 -7.91 -6.59 -7.90
CA TRP A 129 -7.70 -7.10 -6.53
C TRP A 129 -8.90 -6.84 -5.61
N ARG A 130 -10.11 -7.08 -6.11
CA ARG A 130 -11.38 -6.87 -5.42
C ARG A 130 -12.02 -8.14 -4.87
N PHE A 131 -11.35 -9.29 -4.97
CA PHE A 131 -11.91 -10.57 -4.56
C PHE A 131 -11.33 -11.04 -3.22
N ALA A 132 -12.19 -11.63 -2.37
CA ALA A 132 -11.81 -12.37 -1.19
C ALA A 132 -12.64 -13.65 -1.13
N GLY A 133 -11.99 -14.79 -0.85
CA GLY A 133 -12.66 -16.11 -0.87
C GLY A 133 -13.39 -16.42 -2.19
N GLY A 134 -12.85 -15.97 -3.33
CA GLY A 134 -13.43 -16.15 -4.65
C GLY A 134 -14.66 -15.27 -4.98
N LYS A 135 -15.08 -14.39 -4.07
CA LYS A 135 -16.23 -13.48 -4.25
C LYS A 135 -15.78 -12.04 -4.37
N GLY A 136 -16.43 -11.28 -5.26
CA GLY A 136 -16.20 -9.85 -5.37
C GLY A 136 -16.71 -9.10 -4.13
N VAL A 137 -15.84 -8.27 -3.54
CA VAL A 137 -16.14 -7.48 -2.33
C VAL A 137 -16.20 -6.00 -2.69
N ARG A 138 -17.37 -5.37 -2.49
CA ARG A 138 -17.61 -3.96 -2.82
C ARG A 138 -16.61 -3.02 -2.10
N GLY A 139 -16.34 -3.27 -0.82
CA GLY A 139 -15.39 -2.46 -0.04
C GLY A 139 -13.97 -2.50 -0.63
N LEU A 140 -13.52 -3.69 -1.05
CA LEU A 140 -12.23 -3.84 -1.72
C LEU A 140 -12.21 -3.10 -3.06
N LEU A 141 -13.27 -3.18 -3.85
CA LEU A 141 -13.34 -2.43 -5.12
C LEU A 141 -13.25 -0.92 -4.90
N ILE A 142 -13.96 -0.38 -3.91
CA ILE A 142 -13.90 1.05 -3.57
C ILE A 142 -12.46 1.43 -3.15
N ARG A 143 -11.82 0.65 -2.29
CA ARG A 143 -10.44 0.87 -1.87
C ARG A 143 -9.48 0.87 -3.07
N ARG A 144 -9.60 -0.12 -3.95
CA ARG A 144 -8.75 -0.25 -5.16
C ARG A 144 -8.94 0.89 -6.14
N ASN A 145 -10.17 1.38 -6.31
CA ASN A 145 -10.44 2.54 -7.16
C ASN A 145 -9.81 3.83 -6.59
N LYS A 146 -9.85 4.03 -5.27
CA LYS A 146 -9.16 5.15 -4.61
C LYS A 146 -7.64 5.04 -4.81
N ALA A 147 -7.06 3.86 -4.61
CA ALA A 147 -5.64 3.62 -4.81
C ALA A 147 -5.24 3.83 -6.29
N ARG A 148 -6.06 3.37 -7.24
CA ARG A 148 -5.88 3.60 -8.67
C ARG A 148 -5.91 5.10 -9.01
N GLN A 149 -6.89 5.82 -8.50
CA GLN A 149 -7.00 7.28 -8.70
C GLN A 149 -5.73 7.98 -8.19
N LEU A 150 -5.31 7.71 -6.96
CA LEU A 150 -4.09 8.28 -6.39
C LEU A 150 -2.85 7.93 -7.21
N CYS A 151 -2.78 6.69 -7.72
CA CYS A 151 -1.70 6.21 -8.57
C CYS A 151 -1.62 7.02 -9.88
N HIS A 152 -2.75 7.27 -10.52
CA HIS A 152 -2.82 8.09 -11.74
C HIS A 152 -2.56 9.57 -11.50
N GLU A 153 -3.00 10.13 -10.37
CA GLU A 153 -2.68 11.51 -9.97
C GLU A 153 -1.17 11.76 -9.86
N GLY A 154 -0.38 10.73 -9.56
CA GLY A 154 1.07 10.81 -9.60
C GLY A 154 1.63 10.97 -11.02
N LEU A 155 0.83 10.66 -12.04
CA LEU A 155 1.18 10.74 -13.46
C LEU A 155 0.62 11.99 -14.14
N ASP A 156 -0.01 12.91 -13.40
CA ASP A 156 -0.56 14.13 -13.94
C ASP A 156 0.55 14.96 -14.62
N GLY A 157 0.25 15.45 -15.82
CA GLY A 157 1.22 16.17 -16.66
C GLY A 157 2.13 15.26 -17.51
N ILE A 158 2.10 13.94 -17.32
CA ILE A 158 2.79 12.97 -18.18
C ILE A 158 1.79 12.56 -19.29
N PRO A 159 2.08 12.79 -20.59
CA PRO A 159 1.18 12.43 -21.68
C PRO A 159 0.80 10.94 -21.65
N ALA A 160 -0.47 10.64 -21.95
CA ALA A 160 -0.99 9.27 -21.84
C ALA A 160 -0.45 8.31 -22.90
N ASP A 161 -0.05 8.85 -24.02
CA ASP A 161 0.52 8.16 -25.20
C ASP A 161 2.04 7.97 -25.10
N VAL A 162 2.69 8.68 -24.18
CA VAL A 162 4.08 8.43 -23.85
C VAL A 162 4.08 7.30 -22.81
N PRO A 163 4.54 6.09 -23.18
CA PRO A 163 4.82 5.09 -22.15
C PRO A 163 5.81 5.75 -21.20
N PHE A 164 5.50 5.72 -19.89
CA PHE A 164 6.43 6.19 -18.89
C PHE A 164 7.65 5.25 -18.95
N ARG A 165 8.49 5.50 -19.93
CA ARG A 165 9.77 4.81 -20.09
C ARG A 165 10.79 5.62 -19.34
N TRP A 166 11.41 4.97 -18.43
CA TRP A 166 12.59 5.45 -17.76
C TRP A 166 13.65 5.75 -18.81
N GLU A 167 13.93 7.02 -19.07
CA GLU A 167 15.07 7.36 -19.89
C GLU A 167 16.31 6.82 -19.19
N GLY A 168 16.90 5.76 -19.72
CA GLY A 168 18.10 5.14 -19.18
C GLY A 168 18.03 3.65 -18.89
N ALA A 169 17.03 2.92 -19.42
CA ALA A 169 17.07 1.46 -19.47
C ALA A 169 17.74 1.00 -20.77
#